data_7b825ac5983d655cac789d4be5fc9963
#
_entry.id   7b825ac5983d655cac789d4be5fc9963
#
_cell.length_a   1.000
_cell.length_b   1.000
_cell.length_c   1.000
_cell.angle_alpha   90.00
_cell.angle_beta   90.00
_cell.angle_gamma   90.00
#
_symmetry.space_group_name_H-M   'P 1'
#
loop_
_entity.id
_entity.type
_entity.pdbx_description
1 polymer ?
#
loop_
_entity_poly.entity_id
_entity_poly.type
_entity_poly.pdbx_seq_one_letter_code
_entity_poly.pdbx_strand_id
1 'polypeptide(L)'
;MAIGARKQPLYDQLVDILTEKIDHEYRAGDMIPSERELSERYGLSRTTVRLALQELERLGLVVRQHGRGTFVADRSAKATNLMQSYSFTEQMRAMGRDPETTILDFCEMEADKNLAEHMGLRIGDRIFKLKRLRSADNMPMMVERSYLPVRQFLSLKRPLLERKPLYDVIEQDFQQKIRVAEEEFYASIARPTDAHLLGIVEGSPVLDLVRTTYNESNEVVEYTLSVARADQFKYKVYHQRSN
;
A
#
# COMPACT_ATOMS: atom_id res chain seq x y z
N MET A 1 18.04 -28.25 -6.31
CA MET A 1 18.57 -28.52 -4.95
C MET A 1 17.74 -29.61 -4.28
N ALA A 2 18.35 -30.50 -3.48
CA ALA A 2 17.61 -31.53 -2.77
C ALA A 2 16.93 -30.93 -1.52
N ILE A 3 15.64 -31.14 -1.36
CA ILE A 3 14.87 -30.75 -0.18
C ILE A 3 15.13 -31.78 0.94
N GLY A 4 15.39 -31.35 2.16
CA GLY A 4 15.50 -32.22 3.34
C GLY A 4 16.84 -32.20 4.09
N ALA A 5 17.88 -31.54 3.57
CA ALA A 5 19.21 -31.50 4.20
C ALA A 5 19.43 -30.31 5.18
N ARG A 6 18.46 -29.41 5.31
CA ARG A 6 18.55 -28.20 6.16
C ARG A 6 17.69 -28.33 7.41
N LYS A 7 18.07 -27.65 8.53
CA LYS A 7 17.25 -27.51 9.76
C LYS A 7 15.96 -26.72 9.57
N GLN A 8 15.71 -26.17 8.40
CA GLN A 8 14.57 -25.33 8.04
C GLN A 8 13.33 -26.18 7.73
N PRO A 9 12.10 -25.78 8.07
CA PRO A 9 10.88 -26.49 7.71
C PRO A 9 10.76 -26.78 6.21
N LEU A 10 10.19 -27.93 5.85
CA LEU A 10 10.12 -28.35 4.43
C LEU A 10 9.33 -27.38 3.54
N TYR A 11 8.28 -26.74 4.08
CA TYR A 11 7.52 -25.75 3.32
C TYR A 11 8.37 -24.50 3.03
N ASP A 12 9.19 -24.03 3.97
CA ASP A 12 10.09 -22.90 3.81
C ASP A 12 11.17 -23.17 2.76
N GLN A 13 11.74 -24.40 2.74
CA GLN A 13 12.68 -24.80 1.69
C GLN A 13 12.04 -24.76 0.30
N LEU A 14 10.74 -25.14 0.20
CA LEU A 14 10.02 -25.05 -1.05
C LEU A 14 9.74 -23.60 -1.43
N VAL A 15 9.44 -22.72 -0.45
CA VAL A 15 9.29 -21.27 -0.68
C VAL A 15 10.57 -20.70 -1.29
N ASP A 16 11.74 -20.98 -0.71
CA ASP A 16 13.04 -20.50 -1.21
C ASP A 16 13.28 -20.95 -2.68
N ILE A 17 13.04 -22.22 -2.96
CA ILE A 17 13.25 -22.80 -4.31
C ILE A 17 12.28 -22.16 -5.32
N LEU A 18 11.00 -22.00 -4.95
CA LEU A 18 10.02 -21.42 -5.86
C LEU A 18 10.25 -19.92 -6.05
N THR A 19 10.72 -19.21 -5.03
CA THR A 19 11.12 -17.78 -5.12
C THR A 19 12.26 -17.63 -6.13
N GLU A 20 13.33 -18.42 -6.01
CA GLU A 20 14.46 -18.39 -6.95
C GLU A 20 13.99 -18.66 -8.40
N LYS A 21 13.08 -19.63 -8.58
CA LYS A 21 12.50 -19.92 -9.89
C LYS A 21 11.64 -18.81 -10.43
N ILE A 22 10.80 -18.18 -9.58
CA ILE A 22 9.97 -17.05 -9.96
C ILE A 22 10.85 -15.88 -10.43
N ASP A 23 11.96 -15.62 -9.76
CA ASP A 23 12.85 -14.51 -10.09
C ASP A 23 13.67 -14.76 -11.37
N HIS A 24 13.95 -16.03 -11.74
CA HIS A 24 14.86 -16.34 -12.84
C HIS A 24 14.24 -17.10 -14.02
N GLU A 25 13.18 -17.91 -13.80
CA GLU A 25 12.63 -18.81 -14.81
C GLU A 25 11.22 -18.42 -15.29
N TYR A 26 10.42 -17.72 -14.48
CA TYR A 26 9.04 -17.36 -14.79
C TYR A 26 8.88 -15.89 -15.15
N ARG A 27 7.87 -15.61 -15.95
CA ARG A 27 7.41 -14.25 -16.25
C ARG A 27 6.15 -13.95 -15.45
N ALA A 28 5.88 -12.67 -15.22
CA ALA A 28 4.61 -12.25 -14.64
C ALA A 28 3.42 -12.79 -15.46
N GLY A 29 2.43 -13.36 -14.77
CA GLY A 29 1.27 -14.00 -15.37
C GLY A 29 1.47 -15.46 -15.77
N ASP A 30 2.69 -16.01 -15.70
CA ASP A 30 2.91 -17.43 -15.94
C ASP A 30 2.26 -18.27 -14.85
N MET A 31 1.65 -19.37 -15.26
CA MET A 31 1.07 -20.34 -14.32
C MET A 31 2.19 -21.20 -13.73
N ILE A 32 2.24 -21.27 -12.40
CA ILE A 32 3.15 -22.20 -11.71
C ILE A 32 2.49 -23.59 -11.61
N PRO A 33 3.28 -24.67 -11.48
CA PRO A 33 2.74 -26.01 -11.36
C PRO A 33 1.76 -26.15 -10.21
N SER A 34 0.73 -26.98 -10.41
CA SER A 34 -0.32 -27.26 -9.42
C SER A 34 0.23 -27.89 -8.14
N GLU A 35 -0.57 -27.85 -7.05
CA GLU A 35 -0.21 -28.53 -5.78
C GLU A 35 0.16 -29.98 -5.97
N ARG A 36 -0.50 -30.69 -6.91
CA ARG A 36 -0.24 -32.07 -7.22
C ARG A 36 1.14 -32.24 -7.90
N GLU A 37 1.40 -31.45 -8.94
CA GLU A 37 2.65 -31.52 -9.68
C GLU A 37 3.86 -31.10 -8.82
N LEU A 38 3.70 -30.09 -7.94
CA LEU A 38 4.73 -29.72 -7.00
C LEU A 38 4.97 -30.80 -5.95
N SER A 39 3.91 -31.46 -5.45
CA SER A 39 3.99 -32.59 -4.52
C SER A 39 4.77 -33.76 -5.13
N GLU A 40 4.47 -34.13 -6.37
CA GLU A 40 5.15 -35.17 -7.11
C GLU A 40 6.62 -34.81 -7.42
N ARG A 41 6.87 -33.59 -7.90
CA ARG A 41 8.20 -33.12 -8.28
C ARG A 41 9.20 -33.04 -7.13
N TYR A 42 8.72 -32.59 -5.95
CA TYR A 42 9.58 -32.35 -4.78
C TYR A 42 9.47 -33.44 -3.71
N GLY A 43 8.62 -34.43 -3.90
CA GLY A 43 8.42 -35.51 -2.92
C GLY A 43 7.82 -35.04 -1.58
N LEU A 44 7.02 -33.98 -1.62
CA LEU A 44 6.41 -33.35 -0.45
C LEU A 44 4.92 -33.65 -0.31
N SER A 45 4.40 -33.62 0.93
CA SER A 45 2.96 -33.74 1.16
C SER A 45 2.21 -32.55 0.51
N ARG A 46 0.97 -32.78 0.06
CA ARG A 46 0.12 -31.69 -0.47
C ARG A 46 -0.11 -30.58 0.55
N THR A 47 -0.16 -30.91 1.84
CA THR A 47 -0.29 -29.92 2.92
C THR A 47 0.95 -29.02 2.99
N THR A 48 2.16 -29.59 2.89
CA THR A 48 3.42 -28.84 2.86
C THR A 48 3.48 -27.91 1.64
N VAL A 49 3.10 -28.41 0.47
CA VAL A 49 3.04 -27.60 -0.77
C VAL A 49 2.04 -26.46 -0.63
N ARG A 50 0.84 -26.74 -0.08
CA ARG A 50 -0.18 -25.72 0.12
C ARG A 50 0.27 -24.62 1.06
N LEU A 51 0.98 -24.95 2.15
CA LEU A 51 1.58 -23.97 3.06
C LEU A 51 2.63 -23.12 2.34
N ALA A 52 3.48 -23.72 1.51
CA ALA A 52 4.46 -22.97 0.72
C ALA A 52 3.79 -22.01 -0.27
N LEU A 53 2.72 -22.46 -0.96
CA LEU A 53 1.98 -21.59 -1.89
C LEU A 53 1.21 -20.47 -1.17
N GLN A 54 0.70 -20.72 0.03
CA GLN A 54 0.10 -19.67 0.87
C GLN A 54 1.14 -18.64 1.30
N GLU A 55 2.34 -19.08 1.63
CA GLU A 55 3.43 -18.18 1.99
C GLU A 55 3.88 -17.35 0.78
N LEU A 56 4.02 -17.95 -0.41
CA LEU A 56 4.33 -17.20 -1.65
C LEU A 56 3.23 -16.18 -2.00
N GLU A 57 1.96 -16.52 -1.75
CA GLU A 57 0.84 -15.60 -1.92
C GLU A 57 0.89 -14.46 -0.89
N ARG A 58 1.20 -14.76 0.38
CA ARG A 58 1.42 -13.78 1.45
C ARG A 58 2.57 -12.82 1.11
N LEU A 59 3.64 -13.33 0.50
CA LEU A 59 4.79 -12.54 0.02
C LEU A 59 4.49 -11.75 -1.26
N GLY A 60 3.28 -11.88 -1.84
CA GLY A 60 2.91 -11.21 -3.07
C GLY A 60 3.67 -11.71 -4.31
N LEU A 61 4.24 -12.91 -4.26
CA LEU A 61 4.98 -13.51 -5.37
C LEU A 61 4.08 -14.23 -6.35
N VAL A 62 2.93 -14.71 -5.87
CA VAL A 62 1.92 -15.40 -6.68
C VAL A 62 0.51 -14.94 -6.34
N VAL A 63 -0.43 -15.16 -7.25
CA VAL A 63 -1.87 -14.90 -7.08
C VAL A 63 -2.64 -16.17 -7.40
N ARG A 64 -3.53 -16.60 -6.49
CA ARG A 64 -4.43 -17.71 -6.74
C ARG A 64 -5.68 -17.23 -7.46
N GLN A 65 -6.04 -17.90 -8.54
CA GLN A 65 -7.29 -17.70 -9.26
C GLN A 65 -8.15 -18.94 -9.09
N HIS A 66 -9.29 -18.77 -8.42
CA HIS A 66 -10.19 -19.90 -8.13
C HIS A 66 -10.56 -20.67 -9.39
N GLY A 67 -10.38 -21.99 -9.37
CA GLY A 67 -10.65 -22.88 -10.51
C GLY A 67 -9.64 -22.78 -11.68
N ARG A 68 -8.70 -21.83 -11.68
CA ARG A 68 -7.76 -21.60 -12.79
C ARG A 68 -6.32 -21.95 -12.46
N GLY A 69 -5.93 -21.89 -11.19
CA GLY A 69 -4.57 -22.21 -10.75
C GLY A 69 -3.89 -21.09 -9.99
N THR A 70 -2.57 -21.20 -9.84
CA THR A 70 -1.72 -20.21 -9.19
C THR A 70 -0.78 -19.59 -10.24
N PHE A 71 -0.73 -18.28 -10.29
CA PHE A 71 0.00 -17.51 -11.31
C PHE A 71 1.05 -16.63 -10.65
N VAL A 72 2.19 -16.41 -11.32
CA VAL A 72 3.21 -15.46 -10.87
C VAL A 72 2.62 -14.06 -10.88
N ALA A 73 2.73 -13.36 -9.77
CA ALA A 73 2.22 -12.01 -9.64
C ALA A 73 3.00 -11.05 -10.57
N ASP A 74 2.28 -10.16 -11.25
CA ASP A 74 2.91 -9.10 -12.03
C ASP A 74 3.40 -7.97 -11.11
N ARG A 75 4.63 -8.10 -10.66
CA ARG A 75 5.30 -7.12 -9.79
C ARG A 75 5.84 -5.90 -10.55
N SER A 76 5.91 -5.96 -11.87
CA SER A 76 6.57 -4.92 -12.68
C SER A 76 5.62 -4.03 -13.46
N ALA A 77 4.54 -4.57 -13.99
CA ALA A 77 3.65 -3.85 -14.89
C ALA A 77 2.59 -2.99 -14.17
N LYS A 78 2.28 -3.31 -12.90
CA LYS A 78 1.22 -2.63 -12.14
C LYS A 78 1.69 -1.90 -10.89
N ALA A 79 2.99 -2.02 -10.52
CA ALA A 79 3.49 -1.33 -9.33
C ALA A 79 3.61 0.18 -9.59
N THR A 80 2.87 0.95 -8.83
CA THR A 80 2.82 2.40 -8.88
C THR A 80 4.10 3.01 -8.31
N ASN A 81 4.75 3.93 -9.04
CA ASN A 81 5.87 4.69 -8.52
C ASN A 81 5.37 5.85 -7.65
N LEU A 82 5.54 5.74 -6.34
CA LEU A 82 5.10 6.74 -5.35
C LEU A 82 5.78 8.10 -5.49
N MET A 83 6.87 8.23 -6.26
CA MET A 83 7.62 9.49 -6.44
C MET A 83 7.05 10.44 -7.51
N GLN A 84 6.06 10.03 -8.30
CA GLN A 84 5.65 10.83 -9.47
C GLN A 84 4.60 11.90 -9.18
N SER A 85 3.83 11.75 -8.12
CA SER A 85 2.82 12.73 -7.68
C SER A 85 2.46 12.46 -6.22
N TYR A 86 2.23 13.51 -5.45
CA TYR A 86 1.69 13.43 -4.10
C TYR A 86 0.18 13.08 -4.09
N SER A 87 -0.50 13.10 -5.24
CA SER A 87 -1.92 12.75 -5.37
C SER A 87 -2.10 11.34 -5.93
N PHE A 88 -2.59 10.41 -5.11
CA PHE A 88 -2.94 9.06 -5.55
C PHE A 88 -3.87 9.06 -6.77
N THR A 89 -4.88 9.94 -6.77
CA THR A 89 -5.86 10.03 -7.86
C THR A 89 -5.19 10.41 -9.18
N GLU A 90 -4.35 11.44 -9.18
CA GLU A 90 -3.62 11.88 -10.38
C GLU A 90 -2.65 10.81 -10.86
N GLN A 91 -1.95 10.19 -9.94
CA GLN A 91 -0.99 9.14 -10.23
C GLN A 91 -1.65 7.93 -10.90
N MET A 92 -2.80 7.46 -10.38
CA MET A 92 -3.54 6.35 -11.00
C MET A 92 -4.04 6.73 -12.39
N ARG A 93 -4.59 7.94 -12.57
CA ARG A 93 -5.04 8.44 -13.87
C ARG A 93 -3.90 8.55 -14.88
N ALA A 94 -2.75 9.07 -14.46
CA ALA A 94 -1.55 9.15 -15.32
C ALA A 94 -1.06 7.79 -15.81
N MET A 95 -1.35 6.72 -15.05
CA MET A 95 -1.06 5.34 -15.41
C MET A 95 -2.18 4.67 -16.22
N GLY A 96 -3.25 5.39 -16.56
CA GLY A 96 -4.42 4.85 -17.27
C GLY A 96 -5.29 3.92 -16.41
N ARG A 97 -5.14 3.99 -15.07
CA ARG A 97 -5.94 3.23 -14.12
C ARG A 97 -7.14 4.06 -13.63
N ASP A 98 -8.19 3.38 -13.20
CA ASP A 98 -9.40 4.02 -12.66
C ASP A 98 -9.34 4.11 -11.12
N PRO A 99 -9.03 5.31 -10.54
CA PRO A 99 -8.93 5.48 -9.09
C PRO A 99 -10.30 5.64 -8.45
N GLU A 100 -10.51 4.91 -7.37
CA GLU A 100 -11.67 5.03 -6.51
C GLU A 100 -11.25 5.37 -5.07
N THR A 101 -12.08 6.15 -4.38
CA THR A 101 -11.90 6.51 -2.97
C THR A 101 -13.16 6.22 -2.19
N THR A 102 -13.06 5.31 -1.22
CA THR A 102 -14.11 5.05 -0.25
C THR A 102 -13.77 5.73 1.08
N ILE A 103 -14.60 6.66 1.53
CA ILE A 103 -14.45 7.28 2.85
C ILE A 103 -14.99 6.31 3.90
N LEU A 104 -14.08 5.76 4.71
CA LEU A 104 -14.40 4.82 5.78
C LEU A 104 -14.82 5.52 7.07
N ASP A 105 -14.20 6.68 7.38
CA ASP A 105 -14.46 7.47 8.57
C ASP A 105 -14.15 8.94 8.30
N PHE A 106 -14.96 9.85 8.84
CA PHE A 106 -14.70 11.28 8.85
C PHE A 106 -15.31 11.88 10.11
N CYS A 107 -14.45 12.34 11.00
CA CYS A 107 -14.86 12.93 12.27
C CYS A 107 -13.93 14.07 12.67
N GLU A 108 -14.39 14.88 13.62
CA GLU A 108 -13.59 15.87 14.30
C GLU A 108 -13.10 15.31 15.63
N MET A 109 -11.86 15.61 15.99
CA MET A 109 -11.24 15.17 17.23
C MET A 109 -10.24 16.21 17.73
N GLU A 110 -9.73 16.03 18.94
CA GLU A 110 -8.64 16.84 19.50
C GLU A 110 -7.29 16.19 19.17
N ALA A 111 -6.29 17.03 18.89
CA ALA A 111 -4.92 16.59 18.67
C ALA A 111 -4.31 16.09 19.98
N ASP A 112 -3.87 14.84 19.98
CA ASP A 112 -3.03 14.31 21.03
C ASP A 112 -1.59 14.86 20.92
N LYS A 113 -0.72 14.47 21.85
CA LYS A 113 0.67 14.93 21.88
C LYS A 113 1.41 14.63 20.56
N ASN A 114 1.23 13.45 20.02
CA ASN A 114 1.92 13.02 18.80
C ASN A 114 1.46 13.79 17.56
N LEU A 115 0.16 13.93 17.37
CA LEU A 115 -0.42 14.70 16.27
C LEU A 115 -0.09 16.19 16.39
N ALA A 116 -0.16 16.75 17.60
CA ALA A 116 0.21 18.14 17.85
C ALA A 116 1.66 18.43 17.46
N GLU A 117 2.59 17.55 17.83
CA GLU A 117 4.02 17.66 17.51
C GLU A 117 4.28 17.62 15.99
N HIS A 118 3.71 16.66 15.26
CA HIS A 118 3.89 16.53 13.81
C HIS A 118 3.19 17.63 13.00
N MET A 119 2.10 18.18 13.52
CA MET A 119 1.30 19.18 12.81
C MET A 119 1.60 20.62 13.22
N GLY A 120 2.53 20.86 14.16
CA GLY A 120 2.81 22.20 14.69
C GLY A 120 1.61 22.82 15.41
N LEU A 121 0.81 22.00 16.10
CA LEU A 121 -0.38 22.37 16.83
C LEU A 121 -0.14 22.31 18.36
N ARG A 122 -1.10 22.79 19.13
CA ARG A 122 -1.15 22.55 20.57
C ARG A 122 -1.95 21.28 20.87
N ILE A 123 -1.61 20.60 21.95
CA ILE A 123 -2.43 19.49 22.45
C ILE A 123 -3.83 20.02 22.73
N GLY A 124 -4.85 19.31 22.23
CA GLY A 124 -6.25 19.72 22.32
C GLY A 124 -6.76 20.61 21.19
N ASP A 125 -5.89 21.07 20.27
CA ASP A 125 -6.38 21.76 19.07
C ASP A 125 -7.25 20.81 18.23
N ARG A 126 -8.33 21.36 17.64
CA ARG A 126 -9.29 20.60 16.85
C ARG A 126 -8.72 20.23 15.48
N ILE A 127 -8.86 18.97 15.12
CA ILE A 127 -8.45 18.40 13.82
C ILE A 127 -9.56 17.55 13.23
N PHE A 128 -9.65 17.51 11.91
CA PHE A 128 -10.41 16.48 11.21
C PHE A 128 -9.54 15.22 11.04
N LYS A 129 -10.15 14.07 11.29
CA LYS A 129 -9.62 12.76 10.94
C LYS A 129 -10.42 12.21 9.77
N LEU A 130 -9.73 11.88 8.68
CA LEU A 130 -10.30 11.30 7.48
C LEU A 130 -9.65 9.95 7.20
N LYS A 131 -10.41 8.86 7.31
CA LYS A 131 -9.94 7.51 6.94
C LYS A 131 -10.51 7.11 5.59
N ARG A 132 -9.63 6.71 4.66
CA ARG A 132 -10.00 6.34 3.28
C ARG A 132 -9.41 4.99 2.89
N LEU A 133 -10.16 4.23 2.10
CA LEU A 133 -9.64 3.14 1.30
C LEU A 133 -9.46 3.65 -0.13
N ARG A 134 -8.25 3.50 -0.65
CA ARG A 134 -7.89 3.89 -2.01
C ARG A 134 -7.78 2.64 -2.86
N SER A 135 -8.55 2.60 -3.93
CA SER A 135 -8.59 1.48 -4.87
C SER A 135 -8.22 1.95 -6.27
N ALA A 136 -7.77 1.04 -7.12
CA ALA A 136 -7.63 1.28 -8.54
C ALA A 136 -8.04 0.00 -9.30
N ASP A 137 -8.86 0.16 -10.34
CA ASP A 137 -9.42 -0.96 -11.11
C ASP A 137 -10.13 -1.99 -10.21
N ASN A 138 -10.93 -1.52 -9.26
CA ASN A 138 -11.64 -2.31 -8.23
C ASN A 138 -10.71 -3.07 -7.26
N MET A 139 -9.41 -2.79 -7.25
CA MET A 139 -8.45 -3.43 -6.33
C MET A 139 -8.08 -2.48 -5.19
N PRO A 140 -8.28 -2.88 -3.92
CA PRO A 140 -7.77 -2.12 -2.78
C PRO A 140 -6.25 -2.00 -2.82
N MET A 141 -5.74 -0.79 -2.70
CA MET A 141 -4.32 -0.46 -2.86
C MET A 141 -3.69 0.06 -1.58
N MET A 142 -4.42 0.97 -0.89
CA MET A 142 -3.88 1.72 0.24
C MET A 142 -5.00 2.11 1.22
N VAL A 143 -4.71 2.06 2.51
CA VAL A 143 -5.54 2.67 3.58
C VAL A 143 -4.83 3.92 4.06
N GLU A 144 -5.51 5.07 4.00
CA GLU A 144 -4.99 6.36 4.43
C GLU A 144 -5.73 6.87 5.67
N ARG A 145 -5.02 7.51 6.58
CA ARG A 145 -5.53 8.24 7.75
C ARG A 145 -4.94 9.64 7.72
N SER A 146 -5.72 10.59 7.18
CA SER A 146 -5.31 11.99 7.04
C SER A 146 -5.87 12.81 8.20
N TYR A 147 -5.05 13.72 8.71
CA TYR A 147 -5.37 14.68 9.77
C TYR A 147 -5.20 16.09 9.23
N LEU A 148 -6.25 16.93 9.38
CA LEU A 148 -6.27 18.30 8.87
C LEU A 148 -6.64 19.26 10.00
N PRO A 149 -5.95 20.39 10.21
CA PRO A 149 -6.31 21.37 11.26
C PRO A 149 -7.66 22.03 10.96
N VAL A 150 -8.62 21.93 11.88
CA VAL A 150 -9.97 22.51 11.71
C VAL A 150 -9.91 24.01 11.40
N ARG A 151 -8.96 24.75 12.00
CA ARG A 151 -8.82 26.20 11.80
C ARG A 151 -8.63 26.61 10.34
N GLN A 152 -8.00 25.76 9.52
CA GLN A 152 -7.75 26.00 8.09
C GLN A 152 -8.90 25.51 7.22
N PHE A 153 -9.79 24.63 7.75
CA PHE A 153 -10.82 23.92 7.00
C PHE A 153 -12.20 24.00 7.68
N LEU A 154 -12.58 25.14 8.27
CA LEU A 154 -13.77 25.31 9.13
C LEU A 154 -15.08 24.78 8.53
N SER A 155 -15.26 24.85 7.21
CA SER A 155 -16.48 24.41 6.53
C SER A 155 -16.34 23.04 5.84
N LEU A 156 -15.25 22.29 6.10
CA LEU A 156 -15.01 20.98 5.50
C LEU A 156 -16.09 20.00 5.96
N LYS A 157 -16.73 19.35 5.00
CA LYS A 157 -17.76 18.35 5.24
C LYS A 157 -17.54 17.12 4.35
N ARG A 158 -17.95 15.96 4.84
CA ARG A 158 -17.86 14.69 4.14
C ARG A 158 -18.38 14.72 2.69
N PRO A 159 -19.56 15.31 2.34
CA PRO A 159 -20.04 15.33 0.97
C PRO A 159 -19.13 16.07 -0.03
N LEU A 160 -18.28 17.00 0.42
CA LEU A 160 -17.30 17.65 -0.43
C LEU A 160 -16.17 16.68 -0.80
N LEU A 161 -15.68 15.92 0.18
CA LEU A 161 -14.63 14.90 0.00
C LEU A 161 -15.08 13.68 -0.81
N GLU A 162 -16.38 13.40 -0.86
CA GLU A 162 -16.96 12.34 -1.71
C GLU A 162 -17.02 12.75 -3.20
N ARG A 163 -17.07 14.06 -3.48
CA ARG A 163 -17.19 14.59 -4.86
C ARG A 163 -15.87 14.99 -5.49
N LYS A 164 -14.88 15.38 -4.68
CA LYS A 164 -13.59 15.89 -5.16
C LYS A 164 -12.41 15.19 -4.47
N PRO A 165 -11.28 15.01 -5.15
CA PRO A 165 -10.03 14.61 -4.52
C PRO A 165 -9.63 15.57 -3.38
N LEU A 166 -9.00 15.06 -2.33
CA LEU A 166 -8.65 15.86 -1.14
C LEU A 166 -7.79 17.07 -1.49
N TYR A 167 -6.81 16.92 -2.37
CA TYR A 167 -5.92 18.04 -2.74
C TYR A 167 -6.64 19.12 -3.55
N ASP A 168 -7.59 18.74 -4.40
CA ASP A 168 -8.46 19.72 -5.09
C ASP A 168 -9.30 20.51 -4.07
N VAL A 169 -9.80 19.83 -3.02
CA VAL A 169 -10.52 20.49 -1.92
C VAL A 169 -9.60 21.44 -1.16
N ILE A 170 -8.40 21.01 -0.77
CA ILE A 170 -7.42 21.83 -0.06
C ILE A 170 -7.09 23.10 -0.83
N GLU A 171 -6.78 22.98 -2.12
CA GLU A 171 -6.31 24.11 -2.93
C GLU A 171 -7.45 24.98 -3.47
N GLN A 172 -8.51 24.38 -4.01
CA GLN A 172 -9.57 25.13 -4.71
C GLN A 172 -10.66 25.66 -3.78
N ASP A 173 -11.10 24.82 -2.81
CA ASP A 173 -12.21 25.20 -1.93
C ASP A 173 -11.72 25.95 -0.68
N PHE A 174 -10.49 25.65 -0.19
CA PHE A 174 -9.94 26.28 1.03
C PHE A 174 -8.73 27.19 0.76
N GLN A 175 -8.34 27.36 -0.51
CA GLN A 175 -7.24 28.27 -0.93
C GLN A 175 -5.90 27.99 -0.21
N GLN A 176 -5.69 26.76 0.23
CA GLN A 176 -4.44 26.32 0.84
C GLN A 176 -3.52 25.80 -0.28
N LYS A 177 -2.77 26.70 -0.91
CA LYS A 177 -1.81 26.32 -1.94
C LYS A 177 -0.69 25.49 -1.36
N ILE A 178 -0.51 24.28 -1.90
CA ILE A 178 0.50 23.33 -1.46
C ILE A 178 1.86 23.76 -2.01
N ARG A 179 2.84 23.93 -1.13
CA ARG A 179 4.22 24.25 -1.48
C ARG A 179 5.08 23.00 -1.58
N VAL A 180 4.98 22.10 -0.60
CA VAL A 180 5.78 20.88 -0.51
C VAL A 180 5.04 19.80 0.28
N ALA A 181 5.19 18.55 -0.14
CA ALA A 181 4.86 17.37 0.64
C ALA A 181 6.15 16.60 0.92
N GLU A 182 6.41 16.35 2.19
CA GLU A 182 7.51 15.53 2.68
C GLU A 182 6.97 14.12 2.94
N GLU A 183 7.67 13.09 2.47
CA GLU A 183 7.25 11.71 2.61
C GLU A 183 8.38 10.83 3.15
N GLU A 184 8.02 9.98 4.11
CA GLU A 184 8.86 8.93 4.64
C GLU A 184 8.23 7.56 4.37
N PHE A 185 9.07 6.58 4.05
CA PHE A 185 8.64 5.23 3.71
C PHE A 185 9.31 4.21 4.62
N TYR A 186 8.51 3.31 5.17
CA TYR A 186 8.98 2.23 6.03
C TYR A 186 8.49 0.88 5.52
N ALA A 187 9.38 -0.11 5.49
CA ALA A 187 8.95 -1.49 5.30
C ALA A 187 8.24 -2.00 6.56
N SER A 188 7.07 -2.61 6.39
CA SER A 188 6.22 -3.05 7.49
C SER A 188 5.43 -4.31 7.12
N ILE A 189 4.62 -4.80 8.06
CA ILE A 189 3.69 -5.91 7.87
C ILE A 189 2.26 -5.48 8.15
N ALA A 190 1.32 -5.99 7.38
CA ALA A 190 -0.09 -5.65 7.50
C ALA A 190 -0.67 -6.10 8.85
N ARG A 191 -1.23 -5.16 9.62
CA ARG A 191 -2.00 -5.45 10.83
C ARG A 191 -3.38 -6.00 10.46
N PRO A 192 -4.06 -6.76 11.34
CA PRO A 192 -5.34 -7.41 11.03
C PRO A 192 -6.37 -6.49 10.37
N THR A 193 -6.56 -5.29 10.93
CA THR A 193 -7.54 -4.31 10.44
C THR A 193 -7.21 -3.80 9.03
N ASP A 194 -5.94 -3.50 8.74
CA ASP A 194 -5.53 -2.98 7.45
C ASP A 194 -5.46 -4.11 6.42
N ALA A 195 -5.04 -5.32 6.82
CA ALA A 195 -5.06 -6.51 5.99
C ALA A 195 -6.49 -6.83 5.48
N HIS A 196 -7.48 -6.78 6.38
CA HIS A 196 -8.89 -6.99 6.02
C HIS A 196 -9.38 -5.95 5.00
N LEU A 197 -9.08 -4.66 5.21
CA LEU A 197 -9.47 -3.59 4.30
C LEU A 197 -8.79 -3.68 2.94
N LEU A 198 -7.53 -4.12 2.91
CA LEU A 198 -6.72 -4.28 1.71
C LEU A 198 -6.98 -5.59 0.96
N GLY A 199 -7.76 -6.51 1.55
CA GLY A 199 -8.00 -7.83 0.96
C GLY A 199 -6.74 -8.69 0.85
N ILE A 200 -5.82 -8.56 1.82
CA ILE A 200 -4.57 -9.32 1.90
C ILE A 200 -4.50 -10.13 3.20
N VAL A 201 -3.60 -11.09 3.26
CA VAL A 201 -3.38 -11.89 4.46
C VAL A 201 -2.70 -11.04 5.55
N GLU A 202 -3.10 -11.23 6.81
CA GLU A 202 -2.40 -10.61 7.96
C GLU A 202 -0.91 -10.97 7.94
N GLY A 203 -0.05 -9.99 8.26
CA GLY A 203 1.39 -10.15 8.19
C GLY A 203 1.99 -10.08 6.77
N SER A 204 1.18 -9.85 5.72
CA SER A 204 1.70 -9.57 4.38
C SER A 204 2.58 -8.32 4.38
N PRO A 205 3.63 -8.26 3.54
CA PRO A 205 4.45 -7.07 3.39
C PRO A 205 3.64 -5.87 2.94
N VAL A 206 3.86 -4.73 3.59
CA VAL A 206 3.30 -3.42 3.23
C VAL A 206 4.37 -2.35 3.30
N LEU A 207 4.08 -1.20 2.68
CA LEU A 207 4.82 0.04 2.88
C LEU A 207 3.97 0.94 3.77
N ASP A 208 4.50 1.32 4.93
CA ASP A 208 3.95 2.40 5.72
C ASP A 208 4.53 3.72 5.18
N LEU A 209 3.66 4.69 4.92
CA LEU A 209 4.02 6.01 4.46
C LEU A 209 3.57 7.04 5.48
N VAL A 210 4.45 7.96 5.80
CA VAL A 210 4.14 9.17 6.57
C VAL A 210 4.31 10.36 5.64
N ARG A 211 3.28 11.19 5.51
CA ARG A 211 3.33 12.40 4.69
C ARG A 211 2.98 13.61 5.53
N THR A 212 3.77 14.66 5.42
CA THR A 212 3.48 15.98 5.96
C THR A 212 3.42 16.99 4.81
N THR A 213 2.26 17.62 4.64
CA THR A 213 2.02 18.58 3.55
C THR A 213 1.99 19.99 4.09
N TYR A 214 2.75 20.88 3.47
CA TYR A 214 2.91 22.29 3.86
C TYR A 214 2.35 23.23 2.80
N ASN A 215 1.68 24.30 3.24
CA ASN A 215 1.23 25.38 2.37
C ASN A 215 2.35 26.42 2.09
N GLU A 216 2.04 27.47 1.30
CA GLU A 216 2.97 28.55 0.97
C GLU A 216 3.44 29.32 2.23
N SER A 217 2.65 29.36 3.30
CA SER A 217 3.01 29.95 4.59
C SER A 217 3.84 29.04 5.49
N ASN A 218 4.25 27.87 4.98
CA ASN A 218 4.98 26.86 5.72
C ASN A 218 4.24 26.28 6.94
N GLU A 219 2.90 26.30 6.89
CA GLU A 219 2.05 25.65 7.88
C GLU A 219 1.68 24.25 7.41
N VAL A 220 1.58 23.30 8.34
CA VAL A 220 1.09 21.96 8.05
C VAL A 220 -0.42 22.03 7.77
N VAL A 221 -0.82 21.62 6.57
CA VAL A 221 -2.23 21.54 6.14
C VAL A 221 -2.76 20.11 6.19
N GLU A 222 -1.87 19.13 6.11
CA GLU A 222 -2.22 17.71 6.17
C GLU A 222 -1.07 16.91 6.78
N TYR A 223 -1.42 15.97 7.66
CA TYR A 223 -0.53 14.90 8.13
C TYR A 223 -1.22 13.57 7.84
N THR A 224 -0.58 12.68 7.09
CA THR A 224 -1.20 11.43 6.63
C THR A 224 -0.32 10.23 6.94
N LEU A 225 -0.96 9.21 7.52
CA LEU A 225 -0.40 7.88 7.75
C LEU A 225 -1.09 6.91 6.79
N SER A 226 -0.32 6.24 5.94
CA SER A 226 -0.84 5.31 4.94
C SER A 226 -0.20 3.94 5.08
N VAL A 227 -0.99 2.91 4.80
CA VAL A 227 -0.55 1.53 4.67
C VAL A 227 -0.82 1.08 3.24
N ALA A 228 0.22 0.89 2.45
CA ALA A 228 0.12 0.52 1.04
C ALA A 228 0.57 -0.93 0.81
N ARG A 229 -0.12 -1.64 -0.07
CA ARG A 229 0.25 -3.01 -0.47
C ARG A 229 1.61 -3.00 -1.18
N ALA A 230 2.60 -3.74 -0.66
CA ALA A 230 3.95 -3.79 -1.23
C ALA A 230 4.01 -4.48 -2.61
N ASP A 231 3.01 -5.32 -2.96
CA ASP A 231 2.88 -5.95 -4.26
C ASP A 231 2.32 -5.00 -5.36
N GLN A 232 1.78 -3.85 -4.97
CA GLN A 232 1.17 -2.87 -5.88
C GLN A 232 1.95 -1.57 -6.01
N PHE A 233 2.90 -1.31 -5.11
CA PHE A 233 3.68 -0.07 -5.11
C PHE A 233 5.17 -0.38 -5.21
N LYS A 234 5.89 0.49 -5.92
CA LYS A 234 7.36 0.49 -5.99
C LYS A 234 7.87 1.90 -5.79
N TYR A 235 9.05 1.99 -5.24
CA TYR A 235 9.79 3.25 -5.11
C TYR A 235 10.92 3.26 -6.15
N LYS A 236 10.90 4.23 -7.08
CA LYS A 236 11.91 4.35 -8.13
C LYS A 236 12.54 5.73 -8.08
N VAL A 237 13.82 5.78 -7.76
CA VAL A 237 14.62 7.00 -7.71
C VAL A 237 15.62 7.02 -8.86
N TYR A 238 15.79 8.17 -9.49
CA TYR A 238 16.83 8.42 -10.46
C TYR A 238 17.93 9.27 -9.82
N HIS A 239 19.15 8.74 -9.70
CA HIS A 239 20.31 9.50 -9.28
C HIS A 239 21.10 9.93 -10.52
N GLN A 240 21.17 11.24 -10.79
CA GLN A 240 22.07 11.78 -11.81
C GLN A 240 23.38 12.19 -11.15
N ARG A 241 24.50 11.71 -11.69
CA ARG A 241 25.82 12.16 -11.26
C ARG A 241 26.08 13.49 -11.96
N SER A 242 26.16 14.58 -11.20
CA SER A 242 26.70 15.84 -11.71
C SER A 242 28.20 15.63 -11.96
N ASN A 243 28.63 15.80 -13.21
CA ASN A 243 30.06 15.88 -13.56
C ASN A 243 30.65 17.19 -13.06
#